data_1825a66b69fe665f2712151d5628ea4f
#
_entry.id   1825a66b69fe665f2712151d5628ea4f
#
_cell.length_a   1.000
_cell.length_b   1.000
_cell.length_c   1.000
_cell.angle_alpha   90.00
_cell.angle_beta   90.00
_cell.angle_gamma   90.00
#
_symmetry.space_group_name_H-M   'P 1'
#
loop_
_entity.id
_entity.type
_entity.pdbx_description
1 polymer ?
#
loop_
_entity_poly.entity_id
_entity_poly.type
_entity_poly.pdbx_seq_one_letter_code
_entity_poly.pdbx_strand_id
1 'polypeptide(L)'
;AVILVSIIRTSWMSFRERGWRAVLDVLLAFVLAFALNAFAWPLVVQVLGLPGADTNQEMVRALVLRAPILMGLMVAVAGPVVEEVLYRFVLLRPLLKVNSPLAHASVALAFGFQHVAAAVLVNHDAAQLWNIIPYAVFSLIQSVLYVRQRSLIGPILVHVLVNGLGLAAVLA
;
A
#
# COMPACT_ATOMS: atom_id res chain seq x y z
N ALA A 1 22.21 -4.77 -5.95
CA ALA A 1 22.37 -3.30 -5.91
C ALA A 1 22.18 -2.64 -7.28
N VAL A 2 22.90 -3.05 -8.34
CA VAL A 2 22.88 -2.41 -9.69
C VAL A 2 21.47 -2.39 -10.30
N ILE A 3 20.74 -3.52 -10.23
CA ILE A 3 19.38 -3.64 -10.80
C ILE A 3 18.40 -2.66 -10.11
N LEU A 4 18.42 -2.58 -8.79
CA LEU A 4 17.53 -1.69 -8.03
C LEU A 4 17.81 -0.20 -8.35
N VAL A 5 19.09 0.18 -8.43
CA VAL A 5 19.48 1.53 -8.81
C VAL A 5 18.96 1.88 -10.22
N SER A 6 19.09 0.95 -11.18
CA SER A 6 18.58 1.14 -12.54
C SER A 6 17.05 1.31 -12.56
N ILE A 7 16.31 0.50 -11.79
CA ILE A 7 14.84 0.59 -11.68
C ILE A 7 14.42 1.96 -11.12
N ILE A 8 15.04 2.40 -10.03
CA ILE A 8 14.73 3.68 -9.39
C ILE A 8 15.09 4.85 -10.32
N ARG A 9 16.24 4.80 -10.98
CA ARG A 9 16.64 5.84 -11.94
C ARG A 9 15.65 5.96 -13.10
N THR A 10 15.24 4.84 -13.71
CA THR A 10 14.26 4.84 -14.80
C THR A 10 12.91 5.38 -14.33
N SER A 11 12.46 4.95 -13.15
CA SER A 11 11.22 5.44 -12.53
C SER A 11 11.27 6.94 -12.27
N TRP A 12 12.41 7.46 -11.79
CA TRP A 12 12.60 8.89 -11.58
C TRP A 12 12.53 9.70 -12.89
N MET A 13 13.16 9.19 -13.96
CA MET A 13 13.10 9.85 -15.27
C MET A 13 11.65 9.92 -15.78
N SER A 14 10.91 8.81 -15.76
CA SER A 14 9.51 8.78 -16.16
C SER A 14 8.62 9.72 -15.32
N PHE A 15 8.86 9.80 -14.01
CA PHE A 15 8.15 10.72 -13.11
C PHE A 15 8.44 12.18 -13.50
N ARG A 16 9.71 12.55 -13.72
CA ARG A 16 10.12 13.90 -14.11
C ARG A 16 9.54 14.32 -15.46
N GLU A 17 9.54 13.44 -16.45
CA GLU A 17 8.99 13.71 -17.78
C GLU A 17 7.51 14.08 -17.75
N ARG A 18 6.74 13.53 -16.79
CA ARG A 18 5.33 13.89 -16.60
C ARG A 18 5.11 15.23 -15.90
N GLY A 19 6.14 15.75 -15.23
CA GLY A 19 6.12 17.05 -14.56
C GLY A 19 4.98 17.18 -13.54
N TRP A 20 4.28 18.31 -13.54
CA TRP A 20 3.20 18.63 -12.61
C TRP A 20 2.04 17.62 -12.64
N ARG A 21 1.81 16.95 -13.78
CA ARG A 21 0.77 15.91 -13.91
C ARG A 21 1.09 14.70 -13.02
N ALA A 22 2.36 14.34 -12.88
CA ALA A 22 2.75 13.28 -11.95
C ALA A 22 2.44 13.64 -10.50
N VAL A 23 2.65 14.88 -10.12
CA VAL A 23 2.32 15.40 -8.77
C VAL A 23 0.81 15.38 -8.53
N LEU A 24 0.00 15.81 -9.51
CA LEU A 24 -1.46 15.74 -9.39
C LEU A 24 -1.96 14.29 -9.28
N ASP A 25 -1.40 13.37 -10.06
CA ASP A 25 -1.74 11.95 -9.97
C ASP A 25 -1.44 11.39 -8.56
N VAL A 26 -0.30 11.78 -7.96
CA VAL A 26 0.09 11.42 -6.58
C VAL A 26 -0.89 12.01 -5.56
N LEU A 27 -1.23 13.30 -5.68
CA LEU A 27 -2.18 13.95 -4.76
C LEU A 27 -3.57 13.30 -4.84
N LEU A 28 -4.07 13.01 -6.04
CA LEU A 28 -5.36 12.32 -6.21
C LEU A 28 -5.34 10.92 -5.61
N ALA A 29 -4.29 10.13 -5.88
CA ALA A 29 -4.16 8.79 -5.32
C ALA A 29 -4.02 8.83 -3.79
N PHE A 30 -3.29 9.79 -3.25
CA PHE A 30 -3.17 10.01 -1.81
C PHE A 30 -4.52 10.35 -1.18
N VAL A 31 -5.27 11.30 -1.74
CA VAL A 31 -6.60 11.69 -1.23
C VAL A 31 -7.56 10.49 -1.26
N LEU A 32 -7.57 9.71 -2.35
CA LEU A 32 -8.40 8.50 -2.45
C LEU A 32 -8.00 7.44 -1.41
N ALA A 33 -6.71 7.18 -1.24
CA ALA A 33 -6.21 6.22 -0.27
C ALA A 33 -6.48 6.68 1.18
N PHE A 34 -6.30 7.97 1.46
CA PHE A 34 -6.61 8.55 2.76
C PHE A 34 -8.11 8.50 3.06
N ALA A 35 -8.97 8.90 2.12
CA ALA A 35 -10.42 8.85 2.27
C ALA A 35 -10.94 7.41 2.49
N LEU A 36 -10.35 6.44 1.79
CA LEU A 36 -10.65 5.02 1.99
C LEU A 36 -10.38 4.61 3.45
N ASN A 37 -9.18 4.88 3.95
CA ASN A 37 -8.74 4.41 5.27
C ASN A 37 -9.37 5.21 6.42
N ALA A 38 -9.50 6.54 6.27
CA ALA A 38 -9.97 7.41 7.34
C ALA A 38 -11.51 7.46 7.47
N PHE A 39 -12.23 7.21 6.37
CA PHE A 39 -13.69 7.42 6.33
C PHE A 39 -14.45 6.24 5.74
N ALA A 40 -14.13 5.82 4.52
CA ALA A 40 -14.97 4.87 3.79
C ALA A 40 -14.96 3.48 4.45
N TRP A 41 -13.80 2.95 4.79
CA TRP A 41 -13.73 1.64 5.43
C TRP A 41 -14.32 1.61 6.85
N PRO A 42 -14.01 2.54 7.77
CA PRO A 42 -14.68 2.62 9.06
C PRO A 42 -16.20 2.71 8.97
N LEU A 43 -16.71 3.48 8.00
CA LEU A 43 -18.16 3.56 7.77
C LEU A 43 -18.76 2.21 7.33
N VAL A 44 -18.09 1.51 6.40
CA VAL A 44 -18.53 0.16 5.97
C VAL A 44 -18.54 -0.82 7.15
N VAL A 45 -17.49 -0.83 7.96
CA VAL A 45 -17.41 -1.66 9.18
C VAL A 45 -18.57 -1.37 10.12
N GLN A 46 -18.86 -0.10 10.36
CA GLN A 46 -19.95 0.32 11.25
C GLN A 46 -21.33 -0.06 10.69
N VAL A 47 -21.59 0.22 9.41
CA VAL A 47 -22.91 -0.04 8.79
C VAL A 47 -23.22 -1.52 8.68
N LEU A 48 -22.21 -2.33 8.34
CA LEU A 48 -22.38 -3.77 8.15
C LEU A 48 -22.16 -4.59 9.44
N GLY A 49 -21.79 -3.95 10.55
CA GLY A 49 -21.49 -4.63 11.82
C GLY A 49 -20.30 -5.60 11.70
N LEU A 50 -19.31 -5.27 10.87
CA LEU A 50 -18.13 -6.12 10.68
C LEU A 50 -17.19 -6.02 11.90
N PRO A 51 -16.33 -7.04 12.15
CA PRO A 51 -15.27 -6.92 13.14
C PRO A 51 -14.38 -5.71 12.86
N GLY A 52 -14.33 -4.76 13.79
CA GLY A 52 -13.57 -3.50 13.61
C GLY A 52 -12.07 -3.60 13.90
N ALA A 53 -11.63 -4.69 14.54
CA ALA A 53 -10.22 -4.88 14.86
C ALA A 53 -9.40 -5.22 13.61
N ASP A 54 -8.25 -4.56 13.45
CA ASP A 54 -7.24 -4.90 12.45
C ASP A 54 -5.97 -5.35 13.18
N THR A 55 -5.79 -6.66 13.28
CA THR A 55 -4.65 -7.27 13.99
C THR A 55 -3.30 -6.84 13.44
N ASN A 56 -3.19 -6.57 12.13
CA ASN A 56 -1.96 -6.06 11.53
C ASN A 56 -1.65 -4.66 12.03
N GLN A 57 -2.64 -3.76 12.08
CA GLN A 57 -2.45 -2.40 12.58
C GLN A 57 -2.12 -2.38 14.08
N GLU A 58 -2.77 -3.24 14.87
CA GLU A 58 -2.47 -3.38 16.30
C GLU A 58 -1.04 -3.86 16.54
N MET A 59 -0.57 -4.85 15.77
CA MET A 59 0.79 -5.35 15.83
C MET A 59 1.80 -4.26 15.45
N VAL A 60 1.58 -3.55 14.35
CA VAL A 60 2.43 -2.44 13.91
C VAL A 60 2.50 -1.36 14.98
N ARG A 61 1.36 -0.97 15.57
CA ARG A 61 1.29 0.00 16.66
C ARG A 61 2.14 -0.44 17.86
N ALA A 62 2.00 -1.69 18.29
CA ALA A 62 2.77 -2.23 19.41
C ALA A 62 4.28 -2.20 19.16
N LEU A 63 4.72 -2.52 17.94
CA LEU A 63 6.12 -2.47 17.52
C LEU A 63 6.65 -1.04 17.47
N VAL A 64 5.88 -0.10 16.93
CA VAL A 64 6.24 1.32 16.86
C VAL A 64 6.42 1.91 18.26
N LEU A 65 5.52 1.62 19.20
CA LEU A 65 5.64 2.11 20.57
C LEU A 65 6.85 1.56 21.32
N ARG A 66 7.34 0.36 20.96
CA ARG A 66 8.55 -0.25 21.54
C ARG A 66 9.85 0.33 21.00
N ALA A 67 9.89 0.68 19.72
CA ALA A 67 11.08 1.17 19.03
C ALA A 67 10.72 2.22 17.98
N PRO A 68 10.28 3.45 18.38
CA PRO A 68 9.60 4.39 17.49
C PRO A 68 10.46 4.84 16.30
N ILE A 69 11.76 5.07 16.49
CA ILE A 69 12.63 5.49 15.39
C ILE A 69 12.84 4.35 14.40
N LEU A 70 13.26 3.17 14.89
CA LEU A 70 13.56 2.02 14.01
C LEU A 70 12.30 1.54 13.28
N MET A 71 11.23 1.27 14.03
CA MET A 71 9.98 0.76 13.46
C MET A 71 9.27 1.82 12.63
N GLY A 72 9.36 3.09 13.02
CA GLY A 72 8.85 4.20 12.22
C GLY A 72 9.53 4.27 10.84
N LEU A 73 10.85 4.16 10.75
CA LEU A 73 11.57 4.10 9.48
C LEU A 73 11.22 2.84 8.68
N MET A 74 11.08 1.70 9.34
CA MET A 74 10.70 0.44 8.68
C MET A 74 9.29 0.51 8.10
N VAL A 75 8.31 0.96 8.90
CA VAL A 75 6.90 1.00 8.51
C VAL A 75 6.59 2.13 7.53
N ALA A 76 7.15 3.32 7.76
CA ALA A 76 6.80 4.48 6.94
C ALA A 76 7.63 4.59 5.65
N VAL A 77 8.84 3.98 5.57
CA VAL A 77 9.73 4.18 4.42
C VAL A 77 10.19 2.85 3.82
N ALA A 78 10.87 2.00 4.59
CA ALA A 78 11.52 0.82 4.03
C ALA A 78 10.50 -0.23 3.53
N GLY A 79 9.46 -0.50 4.31
CA GLY A 79 8.35 -1.39 3.93
C GLY A 79 7.67 -0.94 2.64
N PRO A 80 7.14 0.30 2.57
CA PRO A 80 6.58 0.86 1.35
C PRO A 80 7.48 0.71 0.12
N VAL A 81 8.78 1.01 0.22
CA VAL A 81 9.68 0.87 -0.92
C VAL A 81 9.79 -0.59 -1.38
N VAL A 82 9.99 -1.52 -0.45
CA VAL A 82 10.10 -2.95 -0.75
C VAL A 82 8.79 -3.49 -1.35
N GLU A 83 7.66 -3.12 -0.76
CA GLU A 83 6.34 -3.56 -1.22
C GLU A 83 6.01 -3.02 -2.61
N GLU A 84 6.26 -1.74 -2.89
CA GLU A 84 6.01 -1.20 -4.22
C GLU A 84 6.92 -1.82 -5.29
N VAL A 85 8.18 -2.10 -4.97
CA VAL A 85 9.06 -2.85 -5.89
C VAL A 85 8.53 -4.26 -6.13
N LEU A 86 8.14 -4.99 -5.08
CA LEU A 86 7.62 -6.35 -5.19
C LEU A 86 6.31 -6.38 -5.98
N TYR A 87 5.33 -5.61 -5.55
CA TYR A 87 3.97 -5.70 -6.11
C TYR A 87 3.84 -5.03 -7.48
N ARG A 88 4.53 -3.90 -7.75
CA ARG A 88 4.39 -3.18 -9.02
C ARG A 88 5.40 -3.61 -10.07
N PHE A 89 6.67 -3.76 -9.67
CA PHE A 89 7.71 -4.09 -10.65
C PHE A 89 7.83 -5.60 -10.86
N VAL A 90 7.87 -6.40 -9.78
CA VAL A 90 8.10 -7.84 -9.88
C VAL A 90 6.82 -8.59 -10.26
N LEU A 91 5.66 -8.28 -9.63
CA LEU A 91 4.43 -9.03 -9.85
C LEU A 91 3.53 -8.41 -10.92
N LEU A 92 3.12 -7.14 -10.79
CA LEU A 92 2.16 -6.52 -11.68
C LEU A 92 2.69 -6.43 -13.12
N ARG A 93 3.91 -5.91 -13.30
CA ARG A 93 4.47 -5.62 -14.63
C ARG A 93 4.47 -6.82 -15.58
N PRO A 94 4.90 -8.04 -15.22
CA PRO A 94 4.80 -9.19 -16.10
C PRO A 94 3.35 -9.63 -16.34
N LEU A 95 2.47 -9.60 -15.33
CA LEU A 95 1.08 -10.00 -15.44
C LEU A 95 0.28 -9.11 -16.38
N LEU A 96 0.59 -7.81 -16.45
CA LEU A 96 -0.03 -6.87 -17.38
C LEU A 96 0.16 -7.27 -18.86
N LYS A 97 1.21 -8.05 -19.18
CA LYS A 97 1.44 -8.55 -20.54
C LYS A 97 0.47 -9.70 -20.93
N VAL A 98 -0.13 -10.35 -19.93
CA VAL A 98 -1.04 -11.49 -20.13
C VAL A 98 -2.49 -10.99 -20.15
N ASN A 99 -2.92 -10.37 -19.05
CA ASN A 99 -4.29 -9.87 -18.92
C ASN A 99 -4.32 -8.71 -17.90
N SER A 100 -4.66 -7.50 -18.35
CA SER A 100 -4.61 -6.32 -17.48
C SER A 100 -5.62 -6.35 -16.32
N PRO A 101 -6.93 -6.61 -16.51
CA PRO A 101 -7.87 -6.73 -15.40
C PRO A 101 -7.46 -7.78 -14.37
N LEU A 102 -7.06 -8.97 -14.83
CA LEU A 102 -6.63 -10.06 -13.96
C LEU A 102 -5.35 -9.70 -13.20
N ALA A 103 -4.39 -9.03 -13.84
CA ALA A 103 -3.17 -8.57 -13.21
C ALA A 103 -3.45 -7.62 -12.03
N HIS A 104 -4.32 -6.62 -12.25
CA HIS A 104 -4.71 -5.70 -11.18
C HIS A 104 -5.42 -6.41 -10.03
N ALA A 105 -6.39 -7.28 -10.33
CA ALA A 105 -7.14 -8.03 -9.32
C ALA A 105 -6.24 -8.97 -8.51
N SER A 106 -5.39 -9.76 -9.19
CA SER A 106 -4.49 -10.72 -8.52
C SER A 106 -3.50 -10.03 -7.60
N VAL A 107 -2.88 -8.93 -8.06
CA VAL A 107 -1.91 -8.19 -7.25
C VAL A 107 -2.58 -7.47 -6.09
N ALA A 108 -3.79 -6.93 -6.28
CA ALA A 108 -4.56 -6.30 -5.22
C ALA A 108 -4.92 -7.31 -4.11
N LEU A 109 -5.43 -8.48 -4.50
CA LEU A 109 -5.78 -9.54 -3.56
C LEU A 109 -4.55 -10.10 -2.83
N ALA A 110 -3.44 -10.32 -3.54
CA ALA A 110 -2.20 -10.79 -2.93
C ALA A 110 -1.66 -9.79 -1.89
N PHE A 111 -1.69 -8.49 -2.21
CA PHE A 111 -1.33 -7.42 -1.27
C PHE A 111 -2.25 -7.41 -0.05
N GLY A 112 -3.57 -7.48 -0.25
CA GLY A 112 -4.53 -7.51 0.85
C GLY A 112 -4.36 -8.74 1.73
N PHE A 113 -4.19 -9.92 1.12
CA PHE A 113 -3.99 -11.16 1.85
C PHE A 113 -2.70 -11.17 2.68
N GLN A 114 -1.58 -10.63 2.16
CA GLN A 114 -0.32 -10.52 2.92
C GLN A 114 -0.54 -9.85 4.29
N HIS A 115 -1.38 -8.82 4.36
CA HIS A 115 -1.61 -8.05 5.59
C HIS A 115 -2.43 -8.81 6.64
N VAL A 116 -3.28 -9.74 6.22
CA VAL A 116 -4.10 -10.55 7.13
C VAL A 116 -3.59 -11.98 7.32
N ALA A 117 -2.58 -12.39 6.55
CA ALA A 117 -2.12 -13.77 6.49
C ALA A 117 -1.73 -14.34 7.86
N ALA A 118 -1.01 -13.57 8.68
CA ALA A 118 -0.62 -14.01 10.02
C ALA A 118 -1.83 -14.21 10.92
N ALA A 119 -2.79 -13.30 10.92
CA ALA A 119 -4.01 -13.42 11.72
C ALA A 119 -4.86 -14.62 11.30
N VAL A 120 -5.02 -14.83 9.99
CA VAL A 120 -5.87 -15.91 9.46
C VAL A 120 -5.20 -17.27 9.57
N LEU A 121 -3.92 -17.39 9.17
CA LEU A 121 -3.25 -18.70 9.04
C LEU A 121 -2.57 -19.15 10.34
N VAL A 122 -2.09 -18.22 11.17
CA VAL A 122 -1.37 -18.54 12.40
C VAL A 122 -2.30 -18.45 13.62
N ASN A 123 -3.08 -17.36 13.71
CA ASN A 123 -3.98 -17.14 14.85
C ASN A 123 -5.37 -17.76 14.63
N HIS A 124 -5.65 -18.32 13.44
CA HIS A 124 -6.94 -18.91 13.06
C HIS A 124 -8.12 -17.94 13.18
N ASP A 125 -7.87 -16.63 13.04
CA ASP A 125 -8.89 -15.58 13.09
C ASP A 125 -9.45 -15.27 11.71
N ALA A 126 -10.46 -16.02 11.28
CA ALA A 126 -11.14 -15.84 10.00
C ALA A 126 -11.88 -14.49 9.89
N ALA A 127 -12.17 -13.82 11.01
CA ALA A 127 -12.82 -12.51 10.99
C ALA A 127 -11.93 -11.43 10.36
N GLN A 128 -10.61 -11.63 10.34
CA GLN A 128 -9.66 -10.73 9.69
C GLN A 128 -9.74 -10.74 8.15
N LEU A 129 -10.42 -11.72 7.53
CA LEU A 129 -10.57 -11.76 6.08
C LEU A 129 -11.25 -10.51 5.49
N TRP A 130 -12.13 -9.85 6.24
CA TRP A 130 -12.73 -8.59 5.80
C TRP A 130 -11.70 -7.48 5.59
N ASN A 131 -10.63 -7.48 6.35
CA ASN A 131 -9.56 -6.50 6.23
C ASN A 131 -8.73 -6.65 4.95
N ILE A 132 -8.90 -7.74 4.16
CA ILE A 132 -8.35 -7.82 2.80
C ILE A 132 -8.85 -6.66 1.94
N ILE A 133 -10.11 -6.24 2.10
CA ILE A 133 -10.79 -5.28 1.24
C ILE A 133 -10.06 -3.91 1.21
N PRO A 134 -9.85 -3.21 2.34
CA PRO A 134 -9.18 -1.90 2.32
C PRO A 134 -7.75 -1.98 1.79
N TYR A 135 -6.99 -3.03 2.13
CA TYR A 135 -5.65 -3.24 1.59
C TYR A 135 -5.66 -3.53 0.08
N ALA A 136 -6.60 -4.34 -0.41
CA ALA A 136 -6.73 -4.63 -1.83
C ALA A 136 -7.14 -3.39 -2.63
N VAL A 137 -8.06 -2.56 -2.12
CA VAL A 137 -8.45 -1.29 -2.76
C VAL A 137 -7.28 -0.31 -2.76
N PHE A 138 -6.54 -0.19 -1.66
CA PHE A 138 -5.31 0.59 -1.63
C PHE A 138 -4.31 0.12 -2.69
N SER A 139 -4.06 -1.19 -2.77
CA SER A 139 -3.18 -1.78 -3.77
C SER A 139 -3.66 -1.54 -5.20
N LEU A 140 -4.98 -1.53 -5.44
CA LEU A 140 -5.53 -1.20 -6.75
C LEU A 140 -5.26 0.25 -7.15
N ILE A 141 -5.44 1.21 -6.23
CA ILE A 141 -5.10 2.63 -6.44
C ILE A 141 -3.61 2.75 -6.84
N GLN A 142 -2.73 2.10 -6.10
CA GLN A 142 -1.30 2.09 -6.37
C GLN A 142 -0.95 1.45 -7.72
N SER A 143 -1.64 0.36 -8.10
CA SER A 143 -1.45 -0.31 -9.39
C SER A 143 -1.83 0.59 -10.57
N VAL A 144 -2.97 1.28 -10.47
CA VAL A 144 -3.43 2.25 -11.47
C VAL A 144 -2.44 3.42 -11.58
N LEU A 145 -1.98 3.96 -10.45
CA LEU A 145 -0.99 5.04 -10.41
C LEU A 145 0.32 4.62 -11.08
N TYR A 146 0.83 3.42 -10.77
CA TYR A 146 2.03 2.86 -11.40
C TYR A 146 1.92 2.76 -12.91
N VAL A 147 0.82 2.18 -13.41
CA VAL A 147 0.59 2.01 -14.85
C VAL A 147 0.48 3.37 -15.55
N ARG A 148 -0.26 4.29 -14.94
CA ARG A 148 -0.45 5.65 -15.46
C ARG A 148 0.85 6.43 -15.53
N GLN A 149 1.71 6.33 -14.53
CA GLN A 149 2.98 7.06 -14.47
C GLN A 149 4.15 6.30 -15.11
N ARG A 150 4.06 4.98 -15.28
CA ARG A 150 5.17 4.09 -15.65
C ARG A 150 6.38 4.28 -14.72
N SER A 151 6.10 4.54 -13.45
CA SER A 151 7.08 4.93 -12.44
C SER A 151 6.69 4.36 -11.08
N LEU A 152 7.67 3.89 -10.31
CA LEU A 152 7.51 3.50 -8.91
C LEU A 152 7.46 4.70 -7.96
N ILE A 153 7.93 5.88 -8.39
CA ILE A 153 8.06 7.04 -7.51
C ILE A 153 6.71 7.48 -6.97
N GLY A 154 5.68 7.57 -7.82
CA GLY A 154 4.34 7.96 -7.38
C GLY A 154 3.74 7.01 -6.34
N PRO A 155 3.65 5.69 -6.63
CA PRO A 155 3.21 4.70 -5.64
C PRO A 155 4.00 4.74 -4.33
N ILE A 156 5.34 4.81 -4.37
CA ILE A 156 6.18 4.92 -3.18
C ILE A 156 5.82 6.17 -2.38
N LEU A 157 5.68 7.33 -3.03
CA LEU A 157 5.32 8.59 -2.34
C LEU A 157 3.96 8.48 -1.65
N VAL A 158 2.93 7.99 -2.33
CA VAL A 158 1.59 7.81 -1.74
C VAL A 158 1.65 6.86 -0.56
N HIS A 159 2.34 5.74 -0.70
CA HIS A 159 2.45 4.72 0.35
C HIS A 159 3.18 5.27 1.60
N VAL A 160 4.32 5.93 1.40
CA VAL A 160 5.07 6.61 2.47
C VAL A 160 4.22 7.68 3.18
N LEU A 161 3.45 8.46 2.43
CA LEU A 161 2.58 9.49 3.01
C LEU A 161 1.45 8.87 3.85
N VAL A 162 0.78 7.83 3.35
CA VAL A 162 -0.31 7.16 4.07
C VAL A 162 0.22 6.51 5.35
N ASN A 163 1.31 5.74 5.27
CA ASN A 163 1.90 5.09 6.44
C ASN A 163 2.50 6.12 7.41
N GLY A 164 3.10 7.20 6.90
CA GLY A 164 3.63 8.30 7.71
C GLY A 164 2.56 9.01 8.52
N LEU A 165 1.38 9.26 7.94
CA LEU A 165 0.23 9.82 8.68
C LEU A 165 -0.30 8.85 9.74
N GLY A 166 -0.41 7.55 9.39
CA GLY A 166 -0.78 6.51 10.36
C GLY A 166 0.20 6.45 11.53
N LEU A 167 1.50 6.50 11.24
CA LEU A 167 2.55 6.57 12.25
C LEU A 167 2.43 7.82 13.14
N ALA A 168 2.20 8.99 12.55
CA ALA A 168 2.02 10.23 13.31
C ALA A 168 0.81 10.14 14.26
N ALA A 169 -0.29 9.53 13.83
CA ALA A 169 -1.46 9.31 14.67
C ALA A 169 -1.22 8.30 15.82
N VAL A 170 -0.27 7.37 15.66
CA VAL A 170 0.12 6.42 16.73
C VAL A 170 0.99 7.11 17.78
N LEU A 171 1.80 8.10 17.39
CA LEU A 171 2.77 8.77 18.26
C LEU A 171 2.23 10.05 18.93
N ALA A 172 1.06 10.56 18.45
CA ALA A 172 0.37 11.72 19.04
C ALA A 172 -0.40 11.33 20.30
#